data_4e7392261e6ad948f6068af30b5ec69e
#
_entry.id   4e7392261e6ad948f6068af30b5ec69e
#
_cell.length_a   1.000
_cell.length_b   1.000
_cell.length_c   1.000
_cell.angle_alpha   90.00
_cell.angle_beta   90.00
_cell.angle_gamma   90.00
#
_symmetry.space_group_name_H-M   'P 1'
#
loop_
_entity.id
_entity.type
_entity.pdbx_description
1 polymer ?
#
loop_
_entity_poly.entity_id
_entity_poly.type
_entity_poly.pdbx_seq_one_letter_code
_entity_poly.pdbx_strand_id
1 'polypeptide(L)'
;MDDALIKRVLPHSLEAEQSVIGSMLMDREAIITASEIVTADDFYQHQYGVIYESMVELFNEGKPVDLVTLQNRLKEKDVPPEVSSLEFVRDIITTVPTSANVKYYATIVKEKAVLRRLIRVNEEIANDCYLGRDPLETILADTEKKIFDLLQSRSSGDFVPIRQVALNVLENIEKASKTKETVTGVPTGFIDLDYKTSGFQPSDFILIAARPSMGKTAFVLNVVDHVAVKKGIPCMVFSLEMSKEQLVNRMLSMESNVDSQKLRTGTLTDSDWDAVVEGVGIIGGSKLIIDDTPGISISELRSKCRKMKLEYGLGMVIIDYLQLMTGSGKSSDNRQQEISEISRSLKALAREMQAPVVALSQLSRACETRTDHRPMLSDLRESGAIEQDADVVMFLYRDDYYNKDSEMKDMAEVIIAKQRNGPIGTVNLVWMPQYTKFANATRPGQGPQS
;
A
#
# COMPACT_ATOMS: atom_id res chain seq x y z
N MET A 1 48.39 -11.84 8.42
CA MET A 1 47.03 -12.26 8.75
C MET A 1 46.57 -13.15 7.62
N ASP A 2 46.60 -14.45 7.85
CA ASP A 2 46.15 -15.44 6.86
C ASP A 2 44.61 -15.33 6.75
N ASP A 3 44.14 -14.63 5.73
CA ASP A 3 42.80 -14.76 5.24
C ASP A 3 42.73 -16.03 4.41
N ALA A 4 42.63 -17.17 5.09
CA ALA A 4 42.36 -18.42 4.47
C ALA A 4 41.12 -18.25 3.60
N LEU A 5 41.25 -18.52 2.30
CA LEU A 5 40.18 -18.66 1.34
C LEU A 5 39.16 -19.65 1.88
N ILE A 6 38.25 -19.16 2.73
CA ILE A 6 37.09 -19.91 3.16
C ILE A 6 36.30 -20.19 1.89
N LYS A 7 36.37 -21.43 1.41
CA LYS A 7 35.51 -21.92 0.32
C LYS A 7 34.07 -21.62 0.78
N ARG A 8 33.48 -20.55 0.28
CA ARG A 8 32.09 -20.13 0.62
C ARG A 8 31.15 -21.15 0.02
N VAL A 9 30.79 -22.15 0.82
CA VAL A 9 29.73 -23.10 0.47
C VAL A 9 28.39 -22.43 0.68
N LEU A 10 27.51 -22.51 -0.33
CA LEU A 10 26.16 -21.92 -0.21
C LEU A 10 25.39 -22.59 0.93
N PRO A 11 24.59 -21.82 1.70
CA PRO A 11 23.81 -22.34 2.82
C PRO A 11 22.88 -23.48 2.39
N HIS A 12 22.97 -24.65 3.05
CA HIS A 12 22.14 -25.83 2.81
C HIS A 12 22.06 -26.71 4.05
N SER A 13 21.14 -27.66 4.05
CA SER A 13 21.06 -28.76 5.01
C SER A 13 20.56 -30.01 4.28
N LEU A 14 21.48 -30.89 3.89
CA LEU A 14 21.16 -32.12 3.16
C LEU A 14 20.26 -33.04 3.98
N GLU A 15 20.49 -33.09 5.30
CA GLU A 15 19.67 -33.89 6.22
C GLU A 15 18.21 -33.41 6.26
N ALA A 16 18.00 -32.07 6.27
CA ALA A 16 16.64 -31.51 6.23
C ALA A 16 15.98 -31.78 4.87
N GLU A 17 16.70 -31.63 3.77
CA GLU A 17 16.20 -31.92 2.41
C GLU A 17 15.78 -33.39 2.27
N GLN A 18 16.63 -34.33 2.71
CA GLN A 18 16.30 -35.75 2.74
C GLN A 18 15.10 -36.04 3.63
N SER A 19 15.04 -35.37 4.80
CA SER A 19 13.95 -35.56 5.74
C SER A 19 12.60 -35.07 5.19
N VAL A 20 12.56 -34.00 4.40
CA VAL A 20 11.35 -33.56 3.71
C VAL A 20 10.89 -34.63 2.72
N ILE A 21 11.77 -35.08 1.83
CA ILE A 21 11.47 -36.09 0.79
C ILE A 21 11.01 -37.41 1.43
N GLY A 22 11.73 -37.88 2.43
CA GLY A 22 11.37 -39.12 3.13
C GLY A 22 10.04 -39.04 3.86
N SER A 23 9.74 -37.89 4.51
CA SER A 23 8.44 -37.67 5.15
C SER A 23 7.29 -37.69 4.15
N MET A 24 7.47 -37.09 2.98
CA MET A 24 6.47 -37.07 1.91
C MET A 24 6.19 -38.46 1.31
N LEU A 25 7.19 -39.36 1.31
CA LEU A 25 7.03 -40.75 0.89
C LEU A 25 6.34 -41.64 1.93
N MET A 26 6.46 -41.26 3.21
CA MET A 26 5.86 -41.98 4.32
C MET A 26 4.38 -41.61 4.57
N ASP A 27 4.02 -40.34 4.29
CA ASP A 27 2.73 -39.81 4.66
C ASP A 27 2.22 -38.81 3.61
N ARG A 28 0.98 -39.05 3.16
CA ARG A 28 0.30 -38.18 2.20
C ARG A 28 0.02 -36.77 2.73
N GLU A 29 -0.24 -36.61 4.02
CA GLU A 29 -0.43 -35.30 4.65
C GLU A 29 0.88 -34.49 4.68
N ALA A 30 2.01 -35.17 4.76
CA ALA A 30 3.31 -34.53 4.68
C ALA A 30 3.58 -33.86 3.34
N ILE A 31 2.98 -34.37 2.23
CA ILE A 31 3.09 -33.74 0.90
C ILE A 31 2.38 -32.39 0.92
N ILE A 32 1.17 -32.32 1.48
CA ILE A 32 0.42 -31.06 1.59
C ILE A 32 1.22 -30.06 2.43
N THR A 33 1.65 -30.46 3.62
CA THR A 33 2.40 -29.59 4.53
C THR A 33 3.71 -29.09 3.93
N ALA A 34 4.44 -29.95 3.23
CA ALA A 34 5.70 -29.55 2.57
C ALA A 34 5.44 -28.58 1.40
N SER A 35 4.39 -28.83 0.59
CA SER A 35 4.06 -28.01 -0.57
C SER A 35 3.60 -26.59 -0.22
N GLU A 36 3.10 -26.37 1.00
CA GLU A 36 2.78 -25.04 1.53
C GLU A 36 4.04 -24.23 1.88
N ILE A 37 5.18 -24.87 2.14
CA ILE A 37 6.37 -24.21 2.70
C ILE A 37 7.49 -24.08 1.67
N VAL A 38 7.75 -25.17 0.90
CA VAL A 38 8.88 -25.23 -0.06
C VAL A 38 8.41 -25.52 -1.47
N THR A 39 9.26 -25.13 -2.42
CA THR A 39 9.13 -25.44 -3.86
C THR A 39 10.33 -26.24 -4.31
N ALA A 40 10.30 -26.84 -5.52
CA ALA A 40 11.43 -27.60 -6.08
C ALA A 40 12.73 -26.80 -6.10
N ASP A 41 12.66 -25.50 -6.39
CA ASP A 41 13.82 -24.58 -6.46
C ASP A 41 14.41 -24.25 -5.09
N ASP A 42 13.73 -24.59 -3.99
CA ASP A 42 14.22 -24.36 -2.64
C ASP A 42 15.23 -25.43 -2.19
N PHE A 43 15.37 -26.53 -2.92
CA PHE A 43 16.34 -27.56 -2.63
C PHE A 43 17.74 -27.20 -3.17
N TYR A 44 18.77 -27.43 -2.36
CA TYR A 44 20.16 -27.23 -2.74
C TYR A 44 20.62 -28.31 -3.72
N GLN A 45 20.24 -29.56 -3.45
CA GLN A 45 20.48 -30.68 -4.36
C GLN A 45 19.38 -30.71 -5.41
N HIS A 46 19.73 -30.42 -6.65
CA HIS A 46 18.81 -30.45 -7.77
C HIS A 46 17.99 -31.75 -7.86
N GLN A 47 18.63 -32.85 -7.53
CA GLN A 47 18.04 -34.20 -7.49
C GLN A 47 16.82 -34.25 -6.54
N TYR A 48 16.92 -33.66 -5.35
CA TYR A 48 15.81 -33.63 -4.38
C TYR A 48 14.69 -32.72 -4.86
N GLY A 49 15.01 -31.62 -5.55
CA GLY A 49 14.02 -30.77 -6.19
C GLY A 49 13.19 -31.50 -7.23
N VAL A 50 13.83 -32.31 -8.09
CA VAL A 50 13.15 -33.12 -9.12
C VAL A 50 12.27 -34.22 -8.50
N ILE A 51 12.75 -34.88 -7.45
CA ILE A 51 11.98 -35.90 -6.70
C ILE A 51 10.76 -35.24 -6.04
N TYR A 52 10.96 -34.11 -5.37
CA TYR A 52 9.89 -33.32 -4.75
C TYR A 52 8.79 -32.96 -5.76
N GLU A 53 9.17 -32.36 -6.89
CA GLU A 53 8.25 -31.97 -7.96
C GLU A 53 7.47 -33.17 -8.50
N SER A 54 8.14 -34.30 -8.74
CA SER A 54 7.51 -35.53 -9.23
C SER A 54 6.49 -36.08 -8.24
N MET A 55 6.74 -35.99 -6.93
CA MET A 55 5.78 -36.40 -5.90
C MET A 55 4.55 -35.47 -5.84
N VAL A 56 4.78 -34.15 -5.95
CA VAL A 56 3.70 -33.16 -5.98
C VAL A 56 2.81 -33.35 -7.22
N GLU A 57 3.40 -33.63 -8.37
CA GLU A 57 2.66 -33.92 -9.61
C GLU A 57 1.78 -35.17 -9.45
N LEU A 58 2.36 -36.30 -8.96
CA LEU A 58 1.60 -37.52 -8.70
C LEU A 58 0.44 -37.29 -7.75
N PHE A 59 0.70 -36.53 -6.69
CA PHE A 59 -0.32 -36.17 -5.71
C PHE A 59 -1.47 -35.37 -6.33
N ASN A 60 -1.16 -34.37 -7.16
CA ASN A 60 -2.14 -33.53 -7.84
C ASN A 60 -2.94 -34.30 -8.91
N GLU A 61 -2.34 -35.31 -9.52
CA GLU A 61 -3.02 -36.24 -10.44
C GLU A 61 -3.91 -37.26 -9.69
N GLY A 62 -3.92 -37.23 -8.37
CA GLY A 62 -4.69 -38.18 -7.55
C GLY A 62 -4.10 -39.60 -7.54
N LYS A 63 -2.88 -39.78 -8.04
CA LYS A 63 -2.16 -41.07 -8.03
C LYS A 63 -1.52 -41.34 -6.68
N PRO A 64 -1.32 -42.63 -6.31
CA PRO A 64 -0.57 -42.97 -5.11
C PRO A 64 0.89 -42.51 -5.27
N VAL A 65 1.45 -41.98 -4.15
CA VAL A 65 2.87 -41.56 -4.09
C VAL A 65 3.60 -42.61 -3.28
N ASP A 66 4.20 -43.55 -4.00
CA ASP A 66 5.02 -44.63 -3.43
C ASP A 66 6.29 -44.84 -4.26
N LEU A 67 7.16 -45.74 -3.80
CA LEU A 67 8.44 -46.03 -4.45
C LEU A 67 8.29 -46.42 -5.92
N VAL A 68 7.25 -47.17 -6.28
CA VAL A 68 7.06 -47.72 -7.63
C VAL A 68 6.52 -46.63 -8.56
N THR A 69 5.52 -45.90 -8.12
CA THR A 69 4.89 -44.81 -8.90
C THR A 69 5.87 -43.65 -9.10
N LEU A 70 6.63 -43.29 -8.05
CA LEU A 70 7.66 -42.27 -8.13
C LEU A 70 8.78 -42.68 -9.10
N GLN A 71 9.29 -43.91 -9.02
CA GLN A 71 10.32 -44.40 -9.94
C GLN A 71 9.86 -44.35 -11.39
N ASN A 72 8.62 -44.76 -11.67
CA ASN A 72 8.08 -44.68 -13.03
C ASN A 72 8.01 -43.23 -13.53
N ARG A 73 7.56 -42.30 -12.67
CA ARG A 73 7.52 -40.87 -13.02
C ARG A 73 8.92 -40.30 -13.28
N LEU A 74 9.91 -40.65 -12.46
CA LEU A 74 11.30 -40.19 -12.66
C LEU A 74 11.89 -40.74 -13.96
N LYS A 75 11.55 -41.97 -14.36
CA LYS A 75 11.97 -42.53 -15.68
C LYS A 75 11.29 -41.80 -16.84
N GLU A 76 10.04 -41.37 -16.72
CA GLU A 76 9.34 -40.58 -17.74
C GLU A 76 9.97 -39.21 -17.95
N LYS A 77 10.57 -38.62 -16.89
CA LYS A 77 11.23 -37.31 -16.93
C LYS A 77 12.70 -37.37 -17.43
N ASP A 78 13.16 -38.52 -17.88
CA ASP A 78 14.54 -38.74 -18.36
C ASP A 78 15.62 -38.28 -17.36
N VAL A 79 15.39 -38.53 -16.07
CA VAL A 79 16.30 -38.19 -14.97
C VAL A 79 17.45 -39.17 -14.94
N PRO A 80 18.68 -38.76 -14.57
CA PRO A 80 19.83 -39.67 -14.50
C PRO A 80 19.52 -40.93 -13.68
N PRO A 81 19.99 -42.12 -14.15
CA PRO A 81 19.69 -43.42 -13.52
C PRO A 81 20.02 -43.50 -12.05
N GLU A 82 20.99 -42.71 -11.60
CA GLU A 82 21.43 -42.63 -10.19
C GLU A 82 20.31 -42.06 -9.30
N VAL A 83 19.53 -41.11 -9.81
CA VAL A 83 18.42 -40.47 -9.06
C VAL A 83 17.11 -41.26 -9.14
N SER A 84 16.91 -41.99 -10.26
CA SER A 84 15.74 -42.84 -10.49
C SER A 84 15.91 -44.26 -9.94
N SER A 85 17.04 -44.58 -9.29
CA SER A 85 17.30 -45.89 -8.74
C SER A 85 16.45 -46.14 -7.50
N LEU A 86 15.90 -47.36 -7.35
CA LEU A 86 15.17 -47.77 -6.17
C LEU A 86 15.99 -47.71 -4.89
N GLU A 87 17.29 -47.92 -5.02
CA GLU A 87 18.25 -47.89 -3.92
C GLU A 87 18.38 -46.49 -3.34
N PHE A 88 18.56 -45.48 -4.20
CA PHE A 88 18.63 -44.07 -3.78
C PHE A 88 17.38 -43.59 -3.05
N VAL A 89 16.20 -43.91 -3.61
CA VAL A 89 14.92 -43.47 -2.98
C VAL A 89 14.68 -44.24 -1.67
N ARG A 90 15.07 -45.49 -1.59
CA ARG A 90 15.00 -46.31 -0.35
C ARG A 90 15.90 -45.76 0.75
N ASP A 91 17.13 -45.37 0.40
CA ASP A 91 18.06 -44.79 1.36
C ASP A 91 17.51 -43.49 2.00
N ILE A 92 16.82 -42.67 1.23
CA ILE A 92 16.16 -41.47 1.75
C ILE A 92 15.08 -41.83 2.80
N ILE A 93 14.26 -42.85 2.54
CA ILE A 93 13.21 -43.26 3.50
C ILE A 93 13.80 -43.79 4.78
N THR A 94 14.87 -44.60 4.70
CA THR A 94 15.49 -45.20 5.88
C THR A 94 16.18 -44.17 6.78
N THR A 95 16.49 -43.01 6.30
CA THR A 95 17.12 -41.92 7.05
C THR A 95 16.12 -41.17 7.94
N VAL A 96 14.80 -41.25 7.65
CA VAL A 96 13.78 -40.46 8.32
C VAL A 96 13.01 -41.32 9.32
N PRO A 97 13.07 -41.02 10.62
CA PRO A 97 12.39 -41.85 11.64
C PRO A 97 10.87 -41.60 11.73
N THR A 98 10.38 -40.44 11.30
CA THR A 98 8.95 -40.05 11.39
C THR A 98 8.60 -38.91 10.42
N SER A 99 7.38 -38.95 9.85
CA SER A 99 6.82 -37.87 9.03
C SER A 99 6.29 -36.67 9.84
N ALA A 100 6.12 -36.84 11.16
CA ALA A 100 5.45 -35.85 12.03
C ALA A 100 6.15 -34.45 12.04
N ASN A 101 7.45 -34.42 11.77
CA ASN A 101 8.26 -33.21 11.83
C ASN A 101 8.50 -32.53 10.47
N VAL A 102 7.78 -32.93 9.42
CA VAL A 102 7.99 -32.42 8.05
C VAL A 102 7.94 -30.90 7.96
N LYS A 103 7.03 -30.27 8.71
CA LYS A 103 6.91 -28.81 8.78
C LYS A 103 8.21 -28.16 9.25
N TYR A 104 8.85 -28.72 10.26
CA TYR A 104 10.12 -28.21 10.79
C TYR A 104 11.26 -28.37 9.78
N TYR A 105 11.35 -29.54 9.15
CA TYR A 105 12.37 -29.80 8.11
C TYR A 105 12.20 -28.89 6.90
N ALA A 106 10.95 -28.73 6.41
CA ALA A 106 10.63 -27.83 5.32
C ALA A 106 10.98 -26.36 5.65
N THR A 107 10.76 -25.94 6.89
CA THR A 107 11.15 -24.59 7.33
C THR A 107 12.67 -24.39 7.26
N ILE A 108 13.47 -25.37 7.68
CA ILE A 108 14.95 -25.31 7.57
C ILE A 108 15.36 -25.19 6.11
N VAL A 109 14.79 -26.00 5.21
CA VAL A 109 15.08 -25.94 3.77
C VAL A 109 14.75 -24.55 3.22
N LYS A 110 13.60 -24.01 3.58
CA LYS A 110 13.16 -22.66 3.17
C LYS A 110 14.10 -21.57 3.63
N GLU A 111 14.49 -21.59 4.90
CA GLU A 111 15.46 -20.61 5.45
C GLU A 111 16.78 -20.63 4.69
N LYS A 112 17.33 -21.82 4.41
CA LYS A 112 18.58 -21.97 3.64
C LYS A 112 18.39 -21.49 2.20
N ALA A 113 17.24 -21.75 1.57
CA ALA A 113 16.92 -21.28 0.23
C ALA A 113 16.84 -19.75 0.17
N VAL A 114 16.21 -19.11 1.15
CA VAL A 114 16.15 -17.65 1.24
C VAL A 114 17.57 -17.04 1.35
N LEU A 115 18.44 -17.64 2.16
CA LEU A 115 19.83 -17.20 2.27
C LEU A 115 20.59 -17.33 0.94
N ARG A 116 20.37 -18.42 0.20
CA ARG A 116 20.98 -18.59 -1.14
C ARG A 116 20.49 -17.54 -2.14
N ARG A 117 19.18 -17.25 -2.14
CA ARG A 117 18.60 -16.17 -2.98
C ARG A 117 19.18 -14.81 -2.62
N LEU A 118 19.31 -14.52 -1.31
CA LEU A 118 19.90 -13.28 -0.82
C LEU A 118 21.36 -13.13 -1.28
N ILE A 119 22.15 -14.20 -1.23
CA ILE A 119 23.55 -14.22 -1.73
C ILE A 119 23.56 -13.91 -3.23
N ARG A 120 22.74 -14.59 -4.05
CA ARG A 120 22.68 -14.35 -5.50
C ARG A 120 22.28 -12.91 -5.83
N VAL A 121 21.26 -12.37 -5.18
CA VAL A 121 20.83 -10.98 -5.39
C VAL A 121 21.94 -9.99 -5.04
N ASN A 122 22.67 -10.22 -3.94
CA ASN A 122 23.81 -9.37 -3.57
C ASN A 122 24.95 -9.46 -4.57
N GLU A 123 25.25 -10.65 -5.12
CA GLU A 123 26.25 -10.84 -6.17
C GLU A 123 25.85 -10.12 -7.47
N GLU A 124 24.58 -10.18 -7.86
CA GLU A 124 24.05 -9.45 -9.01
C GLU A 124 24.18 -7.93 -8.81
N ILE A 125 23.78 -7.42 -7.65
CA ILE A 125 23.90 -5.99 -7.30
C ILE A 125 25.37 -5.56 -7.34
N ALA A 126 26.26 -6.35 -6.76
CA ALA A 126 27.68 -6.05 -6.78
C ALA A 126 28.22 -6.00 -8.21
N ASN A 127 27.84 -6.94 -9.06
CA ASN A 127 28.23 -6.97 -10.48
C ASN A 127 27.70 -5.74 -11.23
N ASP A 128 26.44 -5.33 -11.02
CA ASP A 128 25.85 -4.14 -11.65
C ASP A 128 26.63 -2.88 -11.24
N CYS A 129 27.00 -2.78 -9.96
CA CYS A 129 27.82 -1.68 -9.44
C CYS A 129 29.24 -1.66 -10.05
N TYR A 130 29.90 -2.83 -10.17
CA TYR A 130 31.25 -2.92 -10.77
C TYR A 130 31.25 -2.60 -12.26
N LEU A 131 30.20 -3.00 -12.98
CA LEU A 131 30.08 -2.74 -14.42
C LEU A 131 29.75 -1.28 -14.73
N GLY A 132 29.00 -0.59 -13.87
CA GLY A 132 28.69 0.83 -14.00
C GLY A 132 28.07 1.21 -15.37
N ARG A 133 27.28 0.31 -15.98
CA ARG A 133 26.72 0.51 -17.33
C ARG A 133 25.53 1.46 -17.32
N ASP A 134 24.77 1.45 -16.22
CA ASP A 134 23.57 2.24 -16.06
C ASP A 134 23.80 3.44 -15.14
N PRO A 135 22.99 4.51 -15.25
CA PRO A 135 23.02 5.65 -14.34
C PRO A 135 22.81 5.19 -12.89
N LEU A 136 23.46 5.87 -11.94
CA LEU A 136 23.39 5.55 -10.52
C LEU A 136 21.97 5.38 -10.00
N GLU A 137 21.06 6.27 -10.41
CA GLU A 137 19.65 6.23 -10.01
C GLU A 137 18.93 4.95 -10.47
N THR A 138 19.28 4.45 -11.67
CA THR A 138 18.72 3.20 -12.19
C THR A 138 19.25 2.00 -11.39
N ILE A 139 20.55 1.96 -11.09
CA ILE A 139 21.16 0.90 -10.28
C ILE A 139 20.53 0.86 -8.88
N LEU A 140 20.30 2.03 -8.26
CA LEU A 140 19.67 2.12 -6.96
C LEU A 140 18.21 1.62 -6.98
N ALA A 141 17.42 2.03 -7.99
CA ALA A 141 16.03 1.61 -8.14
C ALA A 141 15.89 0.09 -8.38
N ASP A 142 16.77 -0.47 -9.22
CA ASP A 142 16.81 -1.92 -9.49
C ASP A 142 17.27 -2.72 -8.26
N THR A 143 18.23 -2.18 -7.51
CA THR A 143 18.67 -2.77 -6.22
C THR A 143 17.52 -2.84 -5.23
N GLU A 144 16.81 -1.72 -5.02
CA GLU A 144 15.64 -1.67 -4.15
C GLU A 144 14.57 -2.68 -4.57
N LYS A 145 14.28 -2.75 -5.88
CA LYS A 145 13.32 -3.70 -6.43
C LYS A 145 13.73 -5.14 -6.17
N LYS A 146 14.98 -5.53 -6.48
CA LYS A 146 15.49 -6.90 -6.27
C LYS A 146 15.40 -7.32 -4.80
N ILE A 147 15.81 -6.44 -3.87
CA ILE A 147 15.70 -6.71 -2.42
C ILE A 147 14.24 -6.82 -2.00
N PHE A 148 13.37 -5.94 -2.49
CA PHE A 148 11.96 -5.96 -2.16
C PHE A 148 11.27 -7.24 -2.64
N ASP A 149 11.50 -7.65 -3.90
CA ASP A 149 10.92 -8.87 -4.47
C ASP A 149 11.35 -10.11 -3.66
N LEU A 150 12.58 -10.12 -3.17
CA LEU A 150 13.07 -11.17 -2.28
C LEU A 150 12.36 -11.19 -0.92
N LEU A 151 12.11 -10.02 -0.32
CA LEU A 151 11.38 -9.91 0.95
C LEU A 151 9.90 -10.26 0.78
N GLN A 152 9.29 -9.86 -0.33
CA GLN A 152 7.89 -10.15 -0.64
C GLN A 152 7.68 -11.64 -0.94
N SER A 153 8.64 -12.33 -1.54
CA SER A 153 8.57 -13.78 -1.78
C SER A 153 8.50 -14.61 -0.50
N ARG A 154 8.81 -14.04 0.67
CA ARG A 154 8.53 -14.65 1.99
C ARG A 154 7.04 -14.67 2.34
N SER A 155 6.25 -13.77 1.75
CA SER A 155 4.81 -13.61 2.06
C SER A 155 3.89 -14.11 0.93
N SER A 156 4.46 -14.56 -0.20
CA SER A 156 3.67 -14.97 -1.37
C SER A 156 3.42 -16.46 -1.31
N GLY A 157 2.31 -16.87 -0.73
CA GLY A 157 1.87 -18.24 -0.88
C GLY A 157 0.94 -18.82 0.17
N ASP A 158 0.68 -18.12 1.26
CA ASP A 158 -0.28 -18.64 2.22
C ASP A 158 -1.72 -18.37 1.71
N PHE A 159 -2.31 -19.38 1.07
CA PHE A 159 -3.76 -19.44 0.98
C PHE A 159 -4.30 -19.51 2.39
N VAL A 160 -4.88 -18.41 2.87
CA VAL A 160 -5.49 -18.38 4.19
C VAL A 160 -6.83 -19.12 4.12
N PRO A 161 -7.04 -20.22 4.86
CA PRO A 161 -8.31 -20.92 4.88
C PRO A 161 -9.43 -19.96 5.26
N ILE A 162 -10.57 -20.03 4.56
CA ILE A 162 -11.71 -19.13 4.79
C ILE A 162 -12.16 -19.09 6.25
N ARG A 163 -12.00 -20.19 6.97
CA ARG A 163 -12.30 -20.29 8.41
C ARG A 163 -11.47 -19.29 9.23
N GLN A 164 -10.19 -19.13 8.91
CA GLN A 164 -9.31 -18.19 9.63
C GLN A 164 -9.65 -16.75 9.29
N VAL A 165 -9.96 -16.49 8.00
CA VAL A 165 -10.44 -15.17 7.57
C VAL A 165 -11.75 -14.81 8.28
N ALA A 166 -12.69 -15.76 8.37
CA ALA A 166 -13.96 -15.55 9.05
C ALA A 166 -13.78 -15.26 10.55
N LEU A 167 -12.86 -15.94 11.23
CA LEU A 167 -12.53 -15.67 12.65
C LEU A 167 -11.94 -14.26 12.82
N ASN A 168 -10.99 -13.86 11.96
CA ASN A 168 -10.42 -12.51 12.00
C ASN A 168 -11.48 -11.43 11.76
N VAL A 169 -12.40 -11.67 10.83
CA VAL A 169 -13.54 -10.76 10.58
C VAL A 169 -14.44 -10.66 11.81
N LEU A 170 -14.75 -11.81 12.45
CA LEU A 170 -15.56 -11.84 13.67
C LEU A 170 -14.90 -11.05 14.81
N GLU A 171 -13.60 -11.22 15.03
CA GLU A 171 -12.85 -10.44 16.02
C GLU A 171 -12.90 -8.92 15.73
N ASN A 172 -12.80 -8.53 14.47
CA ASN A 172 -12.89 -7.12 14.09
C ASN A 172 -14.29 -6.55 14.34
N ILE A 173 -15.35 -7.33 14.04
CA ILE A 173 -16.74 -6.95 14.35
C ILE A 173 -16.94 -6.83 15.86
N GLU A 174 -16.40 -7.75 16.64
CA GLU A 174 -16.49 -7.72 18.10
C GLU A 174 -15.76 -6.48 18.68
N LYS A 175 -14.57 -6.16 18.18
CA LYS A 175 -13.84 -4.93 18.58
C LYS A 175 -14.66 -3.68 18.26
N ALA A 176 -15.18 -3.57 17.03
CA ALA A 176 -16.00 -2.43 16.62
C ALA A 176 -17.30 -2.29 17.48
N SER A 177 -17.91 -3.42 17.82
CA SER A 177 -19.11 -3.44 18.70
C SER A 177 -18.81 -2.93 20.13
N LYS A 178 -17.60 -3.22 20.66
CA LYS A 178 -17.20 -2.81 22.01
C LYS A 178 -16.82 -1.32 22.08
N THR A 179 -16.21 -0.76 21.04
CA THR A 179 -15.78 0.66 21.02
C THR A 179 -16.93 1.62 20.83
N LYS A 180 -18.11 1.16 20.36
CA LYS A 180 -19.27 2.00 19.98
C LYS A 180 -18.91 3.13 19.00
N GLU A 181 -17.73 3.09 18.40
CA GLU A 181 -17.30 4.03 17.39
C GLU A 181 -17.93 3.64 16.04
N THR A 182 -18.61 4.60 15.43
CA THR A 182 -19.22 4.42 14.10
C THR A 182 -18.18 4.46 12.97
N VAL A 183 -16.94 4.87 13.27
CA VAL A 183 -15.84 5.04 12.34
C VAL A 183 -14.84 3.90 12.53
N THR A 184 -14.76 3.01 11.55
CA THR A 184 -13.84 1.85 11.57
C THR A 184 -12.50 2.14 10.89
N GLY A 185 -12.48 3.10 9.99
CA GLY A 185 -11.30 3.58 9.29
C GLY A 185 -10.66 4.81 9.94
N VAL A 186 -9.81 5.50 9.18
CA VAL A 186 -9.20 6.77 9.58
C VAL A 186 -10.27 7.87 9.53
N PRO A 187 -10.58 8.53 10.66
CA PRO A 187 -11.66 9.55 10.71
C PRO A 187 -11.23 10.81 9.94
N THR A 188 -12.13 11.35 9.13
CA THR A 188 -11.87 12.58 8.36
C THR A 188 -12.07 13.86 9.19
N GLY A 189 -12.83 13.77 10.29
CA GLY A 189 -13.26 14.91 11.09
C GLY A 189 -14.57 15.55 10.60
N PHE A 190 -15.08 15.12 9.45
CA PHE A 190 -16.37 15.54 8.93
C PHE A 190 -17.41 14.48 9.26
N ILE A 191 -18.28 14.79 10.23
CA ILE A 191 -19.21 13.85 10.85
C ILE A 191 -20.09 13.12 9.82
N ASP A 192 -20.70 13.85 8.90
CA ASP A 192 -21.59 13.27 7.90
C ASP A 192 -20.81 12.47 6.82
N LEU A 193 -19.56 12.86 6.54
CA LEU A 193 -18.68 12.11 5.65
C LEU A 193 -18.25 10.80 6.33
N ASP A 194 -17.81 10.86 7.57
CA ASP A 194 -17.42 9.69 8.36
C ASP A 194 -18.60 8.73 8.56
N TYR A 195 -19.83 9.25 8.75
CA TYR A 195 -21.04 8.42 8.81
C TYR A 195 -21.29 7.65 7.51
N LYS A 196 -21.07 8.28 6.34
CA LYS A 196 -21.29 7.63 5.03
C LYS A 196 -20.16 6.68 4.62
N THR A 197 -18.91 6.98 5.00
CA THR A 197 -17.72 6.22 4.58
C THR A 197 -17.22 5.27 5.66
N SER A 198 -17.70 5.41 6.91
CA SER A 198 -17.12 4.79 8.11
C SER A 198 -15.64 5.18 8.31
N GLY A 199 -15.24 6.38 7.85
CA GLY A 199 -13.88 6.84 7.74
C GLY A 199 -13.15 6.28 6.52
N PHE A 200 -11.91 6.71 6.28
CA PHE A 200 -11.09 6.19 5.19
C PHE A 200 -10.50 4.83 5.56
N GLN A 201 -10.89 3.80 4.82
CA GLN A 201 -10.54 2.43 5.17
C GLN A 201 -9.08 2.10 4.80
N PRO A 202 -8.38 1.28 5.61
CA PRO A 202 -7.07 0.76 5.23
C PRO A 202 -7.12 0.08 3.86
N SER A 203 -6.06 0.28 3.07
CA SER A 203 -5.94 -0.25 1.70
C SER A 203 -6.85 0.37 0.65
N ASP A 204 -7.66 1.41 0.99
CA ASP A 204 -8.46 2.12 0.01
C ASP A 204 -7.63 3.15 -0.76
N PHE A 205 -7.88 3.21 -2.06
CA PHE A 205 -7.46 4.29 -2.93
C PHE A 205 -8.64 5.25 -3.12
N ILE A 206 -8.46 6.48 -2.63
CA ILE A 206 -9.49 7.50 -2.57
C ILE A 206 -9.11 8.64 -3.51
N LEU A 207 -10.00 8.99 -4.41
CA LEU A 207 -9.82 10.11 -5.33
C LEU A 207 -10.69 11.28 -4.90
N ILE A 208 -10.10 12.47 -4.73
CA ILE A 208 -10.80 13.72 -4.49
C ILE A 208 -10.53 14.65 -5.66
N ALA A 209 -11.56 14.96 -6.45
CA ALA A 209 -11.39 15.76 -7.64
C ALA A 209 -12.24 17.04 -7.59
N ALA A 210 -11.68 18.13 -8.12
CA ALA A 210 -12.37 19.41 -8.19
C ALA A 210 -11.80 20.28 -9.33
N ARG A 211 -12.56 21.30 -9.71
CA ARG A 211 -12.01 22.40 -10.52
C ARG A 211 -11.12 23.30 -9.65
N PRO A 212 -10.19 24.06 -10.26
CA PRO A 212 -9.39 25.04 -9.54
C PRO A 212 -10.24 25.96 -8.66
N SER A 213 -9.71 26.41 -7.55
CA SER A 213 -10.36 27.33 -6.61
C SER A 213 -11.56 26.80 -5.81
N MET A 214 -11.94 25.52 -5.98
CA MET A 214 -12.98 24.88 -5.15
C MET A 214 -12.53 24.56 -3.72
N GLY A 215 -11.22 24.68 -3.43
CA GLY A 215 -10.69 24.41 -2.09
C GLY A 215 -10.18 22.98 -1.87
N LYS A 216 -9.84 22.24 -2.94
CA LYS A 216 -9.40 20.84 -2.89
C LYS A 216 -8.26 20.62 -1.88
N THR A 217 -7.16 21.36 -1.98
CA THR A 217 -6.03 21.30 -1.05
C THR A 217 -6.45 21.70 0.38
N ALA A 218 -7.29 22.71 0.54
CA ALA A 218 -7.79 23.12 1.83
C ALA A 218 -8.63 22.02 2.51
N PHE A 219 -9.52 21.35 1.76
CA PHE A 219 -10.32 20.23 2.26
C PHE A 219 -9.44 19.11 2.81
N VAL A 220 -8.42 18.70 2.03
CA VAL A 220 -7.52 17.64 2.45
C VAL A 220 -6.63 18.05 3.62
N LEU A 221 -6.19 19.31 3.68
CA LEU A 221 -5.46 19.82 4.85
C LEU A 221 -6.30 19.80 6.12
N ASN A 222 -7.63 20.04 6.03
CA ASN A 222 -8.52 19.88 7.18
C ASN A 222 -8.60 18.41 7.64
N VAL A 223 -8.65 17.45 6.69
CA VAL A 223 -8.56 16.03 7.02
C VAL A 223 -7.23 15.69 7.68
N VAL A 224 -6.10 16.18 7.13
CA VAL A 224 -4.75 15.99 7.70
C VAL A 224 -4.66 16.55 9.11
N ASP A 225 -5.16 17.76 9.33
CA ASP A 225 -5.20 18.38 10.65
C ASP A 225 -5.94 17.48 11.64
N HIS A 226 -7.13 17.02 11.28
CA HIS A 226 -7.89 16.13 12.16
C HIS A 226 -7.15 14.83 12.43
N VAL A 227 -6.58 14.20 11.40
CA VAL A 227 -5.91 12.88 11.50
C VAL A 227 -4.57 12.97 12.21
N ALA A 228 -3.69 13.86 11.74
CA ALA A 228 -2.31 13.92 12.25
C ALA A 228 -2.19 14.71 13.54
N VAL A 229 -2.91 15.84 13.64
CA VAL A 229 -2.79 16.74 14.79
C VAL A 229 -3.74 16.31 15.92
N LYS A 230 -5.04 16.14 15.63
CA LYS A 230 -6.03 15.86 16.69
C LYS A 230 -6.10 14.38 17.09
N LYS A 231 -5.87 13.44 16.16
CA LYS A 231 -5.90 11.99 16.44
C LYS A 231 -4.50 11.39 16.62
N GLY A 232 -3.42 12.11 16.30
CA GLY A 232 -2.05 11.63 16.43
C GLY A 232 -1.69 10.46 15.49
N ILE A 233 -2.47 10.26 14.42
CA ILE A 233 -2.23 9.22 13.43
C ILE A 233 -1.16 9.70 12.44
N PRO A 234 -0.07 8.95 12.21
CA PRO A 234 1.01 9.39 11.33
C PRO A 234 0.53 9.56 9.88
N CYS A 235 0.77 10.75 9.31
CA CYS A 235 0.37 11.10 7.96
C CYS A 235 1.54 11.56 7.11
N MET A 236 1.56 11.17 5.83
CA MET A 236 2.51 11.65 4.85
C MET A 236 1.79 12.39 3.73
N VAL A 237 2.22 13.62 3.45
CA VAL A 237 1.66 14.50 2.41
C VAL A 237 2.72 14.75 1.36
N PHE A 238 2.44 14.34 0.12
CA PHE A 238 3.24 14.70 -1.07
C PHE A 238 2.58 15.89 -1.75
N SER A 239 3.23 17.04 -1.70
CA SER A 239 2.75 18.29 -2.31
C SER A 239 3.55 18.60 -3.55
N LEU A 240 2.97 18.35 -4.71
CA LEU A 240 3.66 18.52 -5.99
C LEU A 240 3.39 19.90 -6.62
N GLU A 241 2.43 20.65 -6.07
CA GLU A 241 2.03 21.98 -6.55
C GLU A 241 2.50 23.11 -5.64
N MET A 242 2.44 22.88 -4.31
CA MET A 242 2.71 23.90 -3.32
C MET A 242 3.92 23.55 -2.46
N SER A 243 4.69 24.55 -2.02
CA SER A 243 5.77 24.31 -1.08
C SER A 243 5.23 23.94 0.31
N LYS A 244 6.04 23.23 1.08
CA LYS A 244 5.72 22.83 2.46
C LYS A 244 5.43 24.04 3.36
N GLU A 245 6.14 25.16 3.17
CA GLU A 245 5.89 26.39 3.92
C GLU A 245 4.50 26.96 3.64
N GLN A 246 4.03 26.90 2.39
CA GLN A 246 2.68 27.35 2.02
C GLN A 246 1.59 26.46 2.63
N LEU A 247 1.81 25.14 2.69
CA LEU A 247 0.89 24.23 3.34
C LEU A 247 0.83 24.46 4.85
N VAL A 248 1.98 24.61 5.51
CA VAL A 248 2.06 24.88 6.95
C VAL A 248 1.41 26.24 7.29
N ASN A 249 1.60 27.29 6.45
CA ASN A 249 0.91 28.55 6.64
C ASN A 249 -0.62 28.42 6.61
N ARG A 250 -1.15 27.59 5.70
CA ARG A 250 -2.59 27.30 5.68
C ARG A 250 -3.04 26.54 6.93
N MET A 251 -2.27 25.54 7.35
CA MET A 251 -2.59 24.80 8.58
C MET A 251 -2.53 25.69 9.81
N LEU A 252 -1.58 26.61 9.90
CA LEU A 252 -1.51 27.61 10.97
C LEU A 252 -2.74 28.50 10.99
N SER A 253 -3.18 28.99 9.82
CA SER A 253 -4.40 29.78 9.73
C SER A 253 -5.65 29.01 10.21
N MET A 254 -5.75 27.72 9.86
CA MET A 254 -6.84 26.85 10.27
C MET A 254 -6.85 26.57 11.79
N GLU A 255 -5.68 26.31 12.39
CA GLU A 255 -5.57 25.90 13.79
C GLU A 255 -5.66 27.11 14.72
N SER A 256 -4.94 28.21 14.40
CA SER A 256 -4.97 29.44 15.20
C SER A 256 -6.24 30.29 14.99
N ASN A 257 -7.06 30.01 13.96
CA ASN A 257 -8.15 30.86 13.50
C ASN A 257 -7.71 32.31 13.23
N VAL A 258 -6.50 32.51 12.75
CA VAL A 258 -5.97 33.80 12.28
C VAL A 258 -6.13 33.88 10.77
N ASP A 259 -6.57 35.02 10.28
CA ASP A 259 -6.78 35.27 8.85
C ASP A 259 -5.53 34.98 8.04
N SER A 260 -5.64 34.16 7.02
CA SER A 260 -4.54 33.73 6.15
C SER A 260 -3.85 34.92 5.44
N GLN A 261 -4.57 36.01 5.20
CA GLN A 261 -4.02 37.22 4.63
C GLN A 261 -3.15 37.97 5.65
N LYS A 262 -3.58 38.03 6.92
CA LYS A 262 -2.76 38.60 7.99
C LYS A 262 -1.45 37.84 8.19
N LEU A 263 -1.51 36.50 8.18
CA LEU A 263 -0.28 35.66 8.24
C LEU A 263 0.68 35.95 7.08
N ARG A 264 0.14 36.09 5.88
CA ARG A 264 0.96 36.37 4.68
C ARG A 264 1.57 37.76 4.67
N THR A 265 0.88 38.77 5.19
CA THR A 265 1.35 40.15 5.20
C THR A 265 2.13 40.53 6.47
N GLY A 266 2.08 39.67 7.50
CA GLY A 266 2.71 39.95 8.80
C GLY A 266 1.98 40.99 9.64
N THR A 267 0.71 41.34 9.29
CA THR A 267 -0.09 42.33 10.00
C THR A 267 -0.87 41.67 11.16
N LEU A 268 -0.12 41.15 12.12
CA LEU A 268 -0.62 40.43 13.28
C LEU A 268 -0.72 41.33 14.50
N THR A 269 -1.79 41.16 15.29
CA THR A 269 -1.91 41.71 16.63
C THR A 269 -1.17 40.83 17.64
N ASP A 270 -0.95 41.30 18.86
CA ASP A 270 -0.31 40.49 19.89
C ASP A 270 -1.09 39.21 20.19
N SER A 271 -2.43 39.28 20.20
CA SER A 271 -3.29 38.11 20.36
C SER A 271 -3.21 37.13 19.17
N ASP A 272 -3.03 37.65 17.93
CA ASP A 272 -2.83 36.79 16.76
C ASP A 272 -1.47 36.06 16.89
N TRP A 273 -0.43 36.76 17.41
CA TRP A 273 0.88 36.15 17.65
C TRP A 273 0.81 35.02 18.65
N ASP A 274 0.16 35.22 19.78
CA ASP A 274 -0.01 34.18 20.81
C ASP A 274 -0.71 32.95 20.25
N ALA A 275 -1.79 33.13 19.48
CA ALA A 275 -2.53 32.04 18.84
C ALA A 275 -1.68 31.30 17.79
N VAL A 276 -0.87 32.02 17.02
CA VAL A 276 0.03 31.41 16.02
C VAL A 276 1.14 30.61 16.71
N VAL A 277 1.75 31.11 17.77
CA VAL A 277 2.79 30.38 18.53
C VAL A 277 2.23 29.11 19.14
N GLU A 278 1.02 29.14 19.70
CA GLU A 278 0.32 27.95 20.18
C GLU A 278 0.08 26.96 19.03
N GLY A 279 -0.44 27.44 17.88
CA GLY A 279 -0.65 26.61 16.69
C GLY A 279 0.63 25.95 16.16
N VAL A 280 1.77 26.65 16.18
CA VAL A 280 3.08 26.07 15.83
C VAL A 280 3.44 24.92 16.78
N GLY A 281 3.21 25.09 18.08
CA GLY A 281 3.44 24.05 19.08
C GLY A 281 2.60 22.80 18.82
N ILE A 282 1.30 23.00 18.52
CA ILE A 282 0.33 21.94 18.25
C ILE A 282 0.72 21.17 16.96
N ILE A 283 0.93 21.87 15.85
CA ILE A 283 1.29 21.25 14.58
C ILE A 283 2.66 20.56 14.67
N GLY A 284 3.65 21.23 15.31
CA GLY A 284 5.01 20.70 15.48
C GLY A 284 5.09 19.44 16.34
N GLY A 285 4.12 19.22 17.24
CA GLY A 285 3.99 18.00 18.03
C GLY A 285 3.35 16.83 17.28
N SER A 286 2.81 17.04 16.07
CA SER A 286 2.13 16.03 15.28
C SER A 286 3.11 15.10 14.56
N LYS A 287 2.59 13.92 14.14
CA LYS A 287 3.32 12.97 13.28
C LYS A 287 3.04 13.20 11.80
N LEU A 288 3.10 14.47 11.37
CA LEU A 288 2.90 14.88 9.99
C LEU A 288 4.25 15.06 9.30
N ILE A 289 4.42 14.41 8.15
CA ILE A 289 5.57 14.62 7.26
C ILE A 289 5.06 15.18 5.94
N ILE A 290 5.65 16.27 5.47
CA ILE A 290 5.34 16.91 4.19
C ILE A 290 6.58 16.80 3.30
N ASP A 291 6.37 16.27 2.10
CA ASP A 291 7.38 16.17 1.04
C ASP A 291 6.90 17.01 -0.15
N ASP A 292 7.69 18.01 -0.53
CA ASP A 292 7.38 18.91 -1.65
C ASP A 292 8.32 18.71 -2.85
N THR A 293 8.85 17.49 -3.02
CA THR A 293 9.70 17.12 -4.17
C THR A 293 8.87 17.19 -5.45
N PRO A 294 9.19 18.08 -6.41
CA PRO A 294 8.44 18.20 -7.64
C PRO A 294 8.66 17.00 -8.54
N GLY A 295 7.59 16.55 -9.23
CA GLY A 295 7.69 15.49 -10.23
C GLY A 295 8.12 14.12 -9.67
N ILE A 296 7.81 13.82 -8.42
CA ILE A 296 8.17 12.56 -7.77
C ILE A 296 7.70 11.36 -8.58
N SER A 297 8.56 10.36 -8.73
CA SER A 297 8.21 9.09 -9.35
C SER A 297 7.45 8.18 -8.37
N ILE A 298 6.70 7.22 -8.92
CA ILE A 298 5.96 6.26 -8.09
C ILE A 298 6.88 5.37 -7.23
N SER A 299 8.07 5.06 -7.72
CA SER A 299 9.08 4.28 -7.00
C SER A 299 9.66 5.05 -5.81
N GLU A 300 9.99 6.32 -6.01
CA GLU A 300 10.49 7.18 -4.94
C GLU A 300 9.43 7.43 -3.87
N LEU A 301 8.19 7.73 -4.29
CA LEU A 301 7.06 7.88 -3.38
C LEU A 301 6.86 6.63 -2.52
N ARG A 302 6.90 5.45 -3.13
CA ARG A 302 6.78 4.15 -2.44
C ARG A 302 7.91 3.95 -1.43
N SER A 303 9.16 4.27 -1.81
CA SER A 303 10.32 4.18 -0.92
C SER A 303 10.16 5.07 0.31
N LYS A 304 9.76 6.34 0.12
CA LYS A 304 9.50 7.29 1.21
C LYS A 304 8.36 6.81 2.12
N CYS A 305 7.28 6.27 1.57
CA CYS A 305 6.18 5.70 2.36
C CYS A 305 6.63 4.50 3.21
N ARG A 306 7.46 3.60 2.66
CA ARG A 306 8.03 2.47 3.41
C ARG A 306 8.90 2.93 4.55
N LYS A 307 9.77 3.92 4.30
CA LYS A 307 10.62 4.49 5.33
C LYS A 307 9.79 5.08 6.46
N MET A 308 8.79 5.90 6.15
CA MET A 308 7.88 6.46 7.15
C MET A 308 7.15 5.38 7.95
N LYS A 309 6.68 4.33 7.28
CA LYS A 309 5.98 3.23 7.95
C LYS A 309 6.87 2.51 8.96
N LEU A 310 8.15 2.32 8.64
CA LEU A 310 9.12 1.67 9.53
C LEU A 310 9.51 2.53 10.71
N GLU A 311 9.68 3.85 10.52
CA GLU A 311 10.19 4.76 11.56
C GLU A 311 9.09 5.27 12.49
N TYR A 312 7.92 5.61 11.96
CA TYR A 312 6.86 6.30 12.69
C TYR A 312 5.51 5.56 12.67
N GLY A 313 5.40 4.51 11.87
CA GLY A 313 4.10 3.99 11.43
C GLY A 313 3.50 4.91 10.35
N LEU A 314 2.53 4.41 9.59
CA LEU A 314 1.88 5.16 8.52
C LEU A 314 0.38 4.88 8.54
N GLY A 315 -0.42 5.89 8.84
CA GLY A 315 -1.87 5.77 8.90
C GLY A 315 -2.59 6.35 7.69
N MET A 316 -1.99 7.32 6.97
CA MET A 316 -2.60 7.90 5.77
C MET A 316 -1.53 8.52 4.87
N VAL A 317 -1.74 8.41 3.54
CA VAL A 317 -0.92 9.07 2.50
C VAL A 317 -1.78 10.00 1.68
N ILE A 318 -1.28 11.20 1.41
CA ILE A 318 -1.94 12.21 0.59
C ILE A 318 -1.02 12.65 -0.54
N ILE A 319 -1.59 12.84 -1.75
CA ILE A 319 -0.87 13.26 -2.94
C ILE A 319 -1.61 14.44 -3.59
N ASP A 320 -1.02 15.62 -3.60
CA ASP A 320 -1.58 16.84 -4.21
C ASP A 320 -0.66 17.34 -5.34
N TYR A 321 -0.97 17.08 -6.60
CA TYR A 321 -2.01 16.28 -7.20
C TYR A 321 -1.42 15.30 -8.23
N LEU A 322 -2.15 14.26 -8.51
CA LEU A 322 -1.72 13.08 -9.27
C LEU A 322 -1.14 13.41 -10.64
N GLN A 323 -1.69 14.41 -11.35
CA GLN A 323 -1.24 14.77 -12.69
C GLN A 323 0.17 15.41 -12.75
N LEU A 324 0.78 15.75 -11.61
CA LEU A 324 2.16 16.23 -11.55
C LEU A 324 3.19 15.13 -11.30
N MET A 325 2.74 13.90 -11.05
CA MET A 325 3.65 12.76 -10.91
C MET A 325 4.26 12.37 -12.26
N THR A 326 5.48 11.82 -12.21
CA THR A 326 6.15 11.24 -13.37
C THR A 326 5.97 9.73 -13.38
N GLY A 327 5.60 9.19 -14.55
CA GLY A 327 5.54 7.75 -14.77
C GLY A 327 6.91 7.14 -15.03
N SER A 328 7.00 5.81 -15.03
CA SER A 328 8.24 5.06 -15.24
C SER A 328 8.72 4.99 -16.70
N GLY A 329 7.96 5.52 -17.68
CA GLY A 329 8.21 5.34 -19.11
C GLY A 329 8.94 6.51 -19.77
N LYS A 330 9.89 6.18 -20.66
CA LYS A 330 10.69 7.13 -21.45
C LYS A 330 9.93 7.77 -22.66
N SER A 331 8.66 7.46 -22.89
CA SER A 331 7.90 7.99 -24.03
C SER A 331 6.69 8.79 -23.59
N SER A 332 6.74 10.09 -23.86
CA SER A 332 5.70 11.08 -23.55
C SER A 332 4.45 10.99 -24.45
N ASP A 333 4.29 9.96 -25.27
CA ASP A 333 3.28 9.96 -26.33
C ASP A 333 1.87 9.54 -25.86
N ASN A 334 1.70 9.09 -24.62
CA ASN A 334 0.37 8.73 -24.13
C ASN A 334 0.18 9.03 -22.63
N ARG A 335 -0.09 10.29 -22.31
CA ARG A 335 -0.36 10.76 -20.94
C ARG A 335 -1.46 9.96 -20.23
N GLN A 336 -2.45 9.48 -20.99
CA GLN A 336 -3.55 8.68 -20.44
C GLN A 336 -3.08 7.31 -19.93
N GLN A 337 -2.12 6.69 -20.63
CA GLN A 337 -1.53 5.41 -20.17
C GLN A 337 -0.70 5.62 -18.90
N GLU A 338 0.10 6.69 -18.88
CA GLU A 338 0.92 7.05 -17.71
C GLU A 338 0.06 7.24 -16.46
N ILE A 339 -1.02 8.00 -16.58
CA ILE A 339 -1.98 8.22 -15.48
C ILE A 339 -2.63 6.90 -15.05
N SER A 340 -2.92 6.01 -15.99
CA SER A 340 -3.48 4.68 -15.68
C SER A 340 -2.49 3.78 -14.92
N GLU A 341 -1.20 3.85 -15.25
CA GLU A 341 -0.15 3.13 -14.51
C GLU A 341 0.05 3.68 -13.12
N ILE A 342 0.05 5.01 -12.97
CA ILE A 342 0.14 5.68 -11.68
C ILE A 342 -1.05 5.26 -10.80
N SER A 343 -2.27 5.30 -11.33
CA SER A 343 -3.49 4.93 -10.61
C SER A 343 -3.42 3.50 -10.03
N ARG A 344 -3.08 2.52 -10.88
CA ARG A 344 -2.90 1.13 -10.45
C ARG A 344 -1.80 0.98 -9.39
N SER A 345 -0.72 1.72 -9.55
CA SER A 345 0.39 1.71 -8.61
C SER A 345 0.02 2.31 -7.26
N LEU A 346 -0.81 3.36 -7.23
CA LEU A 346 -1.33 3.95 -5.99
C LEU A 346 -2.31 3.01 -5.27
N LYS A 347 -3.15 2.28 -6.01
CA LYS A 347 -3.98 1.22 -5.41
C LYS A 347 -3.14 0.09 -4.83
N ALA A 348 -2.06 -0.32 -5.52
CA ALA A 348 -1.12 -1.30 -4.99
C ALA A 348 -0.41 -0.77 -3.73
N LEU A 349 0.00 0.50 -3.73
CA LEU A 349 0.61 1.15 -2.58
C LEU A 349 -0.32 1.15 -1.35
N ALA A 350 -1.60 1.49 -1.53
CA ALA A 350 -2.57 1.49 -0.43
C ALA A 350 -2.68 0.10 0.23
N ARG A 351 -2.69 -0.97 -0.58
CA ARG A 351 -2.69 -2.35 -0.10
C ARG A 351 -1.39 -2.73 0.62
N GLU A 352 -0.25 -2.35 0.07
CA GLU A 352 1.07 -2.61 0.63
C GLU A 352 1.26 -1.90 1.97
N MET A 353 0.87 -0.63 2.03
CA MET A 353 0.97 0.18 3.23
C MET A 353 -0.09 -0.15 4.28
N GLN A 354 -1.16 -0.87 3.92
CA GLN A 354 -2.33 -1.08 4.80
C GLN A 354 -2.85 0.24 5.36
N ALA A 355 -2.87 1.28 4.52
CA ALA A 355 -3.28 2.63 4.85
C ALA A 355 -4.04 3.24 3.67
N PRO A 356 -5.02 4.13 3.90
CA PRO A 356 -5.68 4.85 2.83
C PRO A 356 -4.69 5.76 2.09
N VAL A 357 -4.77 5.72 0.76
CA VAL A 357 -4.05 6.63 -0.13
C VAL A 357 -5.06 7.57 -0.78
N VAL A 358 -4.97 8.85 -0.45
CA VAL A 358 -5.84 9.92 -0.95
C VAL A 358 -5.07 10.68 -2.03
N ALA A 359 -5.53 10.60 -3.28
CA ALA A 359 -4.97 11.38 -4.37
C ALA A 359 -5.93 12.49 -4.80
N LEU A 360 -5.38 13.67 -4.99
CA LEU A 360 -6.10 14.79 -5.54
C LEU A 360 -6.01 14.80 -7.07
N SER A 361 -7.09 15.20 -7.72
CA SER A 361 -7.15 15.29 -9.18
C SER A 361 -7.85 16.59 -9.63
N GLN A 362 -7.43 17.10 -10.75
CA GLN A 362 -8.11 18.22 -11.38
C GLN A 362 -9.11 17.70 -12.41
N LEU A 363 -10.33 18.23 -12.37
CA LEU A 363 -11.38 17.90 -13.33
C LEU A 363 -11.16 18.59 -14.67
N SER A 364 -11.63 17.95 -15.74
CA SER A 364 -11.64 18.56 -17.08
C SER A 364 -12.52 19.80 -17.14
N ARG A 365 -12.28 20.67 -18.12
CA ARG A 365 -13.11 21.88 -18.33
C ARG A 365 -14.53 21.57 -18.81
N ALA A 366 -14.82 20.34 -19.16
CA ALA A 366 -16.14 19.92 -19.64
C ALA A 366 -17.27 20.19 -18.62
N CYS A 367 -16.97 20.12 -17.30
CA CYS A 367 -17.97 20.45 -16.28
C CYS A 367 -18.41 21.93 -16.33
N GLU A 368 -17.54 22.86 -16.78
CA GLU A 368 -17.85 24.29 -16.86
C GLU A 368 -18.75 24.64 -18.05
N THR A 369 -18.91 23.75 -19.03
CA THR A 369 -19.80 23.93 -20.17
C THR A 369 -21.25 23.55 -19.87
N ARG A 370 -21.51 22.88 -18.77
CA ARG A 370 -22.87 22.52 -18.32
C ARG A 370 -23.51 23.68 -17.56
N THR A 371 -24.82 23.76 -17.62
CA THR A 371 -25.59 24.82 -16.96
C THR A 371 -25.53 24.78 -15.45
N ASP A 372 -25.40 23.60 -14.86
CA ASP A 372 -25.31 23.38 -13.43
C ASP A 372 -23.88 23.33 -12.87
N HIS A 373 -22.88 23.29 -13.76
CA HIS A 373 -21.44 23.16 -13.44
C HIS A 373 -21.09 22.01 -12.45
N ARG A 374 -22.03 21.09 -12.18
CA ARG A 374 -21.83 20.01 -11.22
C ARG A 374 -20.91 18.94 -11.79
N PRO A 375 -19.91 18.52 -11.01
CA PRO A 375 -18.98 17.49 -11.43
C PRO A 375 -19.63 16.10 -11.49
N MET A 376 -19.22 15.29 -12.44
CA MET A 376 -19.63 13.89 -12.58
C MET A 376 -18.44 13.00 -13.00
N LEU A 377 -18.58 11.68 -12.88
CA LEU A 377 -17.48 10.73 -13.16
C LEU A 377 -16.89 10.90 -14.57
N SER A 378 -17.70 11.23 -15.57
CA SER A 378 -17.21 11.49 -16.93
C SER A 378 -16.26 12.69 -17.06
N ASP A 379 -16.18 13.58 -16.06
CA ASP A 379 -15.26 14.73 -16.05
C ASP A 379 -13.82 14.32 -15.69
N LEU A 380 -13.63 13.08 -15.27
CA LEU A 380 -12.31 12.43 -15.09
C LEU A 380 -11.72 11.91 -16.43
N ARG A 381 -12.17 12.40 -17.57
CA ARG A 381 -11.98 11.86 -18.92
C ARG A 381 -10.55 11.53 -19.37
N GLU A 382 -9.54 12.21 -18.86
CA GLU A 382 -8.13 11.84 -19.11
C GLU A 382 -7.67 10.66 -18.25
N SER A 383 -8.56 10.12 -17.41
CA SER A 383 -8.25 9.23 -16.31
C SER A 383 -9.32 8.16 -16.12
N GLY A 384 -9.94 7.63 -17.18
CA GLY A 384 -10.97 6.58 -17.07
C GLY A 384 -10.52 5.36 -16.24
N ALA A 385 -9.22 5.08 -16.22
CA ALA A 385 -8.64 4.06 -15.37
C ALA A 385 -8.68 4.43 -13.87
N ILE A 386 -8.50 5.71 -13.53
CA ILE A 386 -8.54 6.15 -12.13
C ILE A 386 -9.93 5.89 -11.53
N GLU A 387 -10.99 6.14 -12.31
CA GLU A 387 -12.36 5.83 -11.89
C GLU A 387 -12.52 4.34 -11.56
N GLN A 388 -11.94 3.44 -12.36
CA GLN A 388 -12.04 2.01 -12.14
C GLN A 388 -11.23 1.54 -10.93
N ASP A 389 -10.02 2.06 -10.76
CA ASP A 389 -9.07 1.65 -9.72
C ASP A 389 -9.45 2.19 -8.34
N ALA A 390 -10.00 3.41 -8.25
CA ALA A 390 -10.39 4.04 -7.00
C ALA A 390 -11.54 3.28 -6.32
N ASP A 391 -11.44 3.11 -5.01
CA ASP A 391 -12.50 2.54 -4.18
C ASP A 391 -13.58 3.57 -3.84
N VAL A 392 -13.13 4.82 -3.65
CA VAL A 392 -13.99 5.97 -3.38
C VAL A 392 -13.61 7.12 -4.31
N VAL A 393 -14.60 7.74 -4.93
CA VAL A 393 -14.44 8.97 -5.73
C VAL A 393 -15.33 10.04 -5.16
N MET A 394 -14.72 11.16 -4.80
CA MET A 394 -15.42 12.33 -4.26
C MET A 394 -15.14 13.54 -5.13
N PHE A 395 -16.17 14.37 -5.30
CA PHE A 395 -16.05 15.68 -5.93
C PHE A 395 -16.30 16.78 -4.92
N LEU A 396 -15.51 17.85 -5.00
CA LEU A 396 -15.74 19.06 -4.25
C LEU A 396 -16.37 20.10 -5.18
N TYR A 397 -17.52 20.65 -4.76
CA TYR A 397 -18.29 21.63 -5.52
C TYR A 397 -18.74 22.76 -4.61
N ARG A 398 -18.77 23.99 -5.15
CA ARG A 398 -19.27 25.18 -4.49
C ARG A 398 -20.12 25.96 -5.48
N ASP A 399 -21.43 26.07 -5.18
CA ASP A 399 -22.38 26.76 -6.02
C ASP A 399 -22.13 28.29 -6.03
N ASP A 400 -21.76 28.86 -4.88
CA ASP A 400 -21.46 30.29 -4.71
C ASP A 400 -20.28 30.80 -5.56
N TYR A 401 -19.42 29.89 -6.01
CA TYR A 401 -18.30 30.22 -6.89
C TYR A 401 -18.78 30.56 -8.32
N TYR A 402 -19.80 29.85 -8.81
CA TYR A 402 -20.35 30.04 -10.15
C TYR A 402 -21.54 30.99 -10.16
N ASN A 403 -22.39 30.93 -9.11
CA ASN A 403 -23.58 31.69 -8.97
C ASN A 403 -23.49 32.63 -7.76
N LYS A 404 -23.33 33.94 -8.01
CA LYS A 404 -23.22 34.95 -6.95
C LYS A 404 -24.53 35.14 -6.14
N ASP A 405 -25.65 34.78 -6.76
CA ASP A 405 -26.97 34.87 -6.15
C ASP A 405 -27.41 33.52 -5.51
N SER A 406 -26.47 32.58 -5.35
CA SER A 406 -26.75 31.30 -4.71
C SER A 406 -27.32 31.46 -3.30
N GLU A 407 -28.35 30.70 -2.98
CA GLU A 407 -28.87 30.56 -1.62
C GLU A 407 -27.88 29.79 -0.71
N MET A 408 -26.88 29.07 -1.29
CA MET A 408 -25.91 28.26 -0.60
C MET A 408 -24.55 28.99 -0.43
N LYS A 409 -24.59 30.23 0.04
CA LYS A 409 -23.41 31.05 0.32
C LYS A 409 -22.53 30.38 1.36
N ASP A 410 -21.20 30.39 1.11
CA ASP A 410 -20.22 29.79 2.02
C ASP A 410 -20.46 28.29 2.29
N MET A 411 -21.22 27.62 1.43
CA MET A 411 -21.43 26.18 1.49
C MET A 411 -20.61 25.45 0.43
N ALA A 412 -20.07 24.30 0.80
CA ALA A 412 -19.40 23.39 -0.09
C ALA A 412 -20.06 22.02 -0.02
N GLU A 413 -20.13 21.37 -1.16
CA GLU A 413 -20.64 20.01 -1.28
C GLU A 413 -19.49 19.03 -1.53
N VAL A 414 -19.42 17.97 -0.72
CA VAL A 414 -18.61 16.79 -0.97
C VAL A 414 -19.53 15.74 -1.56
N ILE A 415 -19.41 15.52 -2.87
CA ILE A 415 -20.25 14.59 -3.61
C ILE A 415 -19.52 13.25 -3.71
N ILE A 416 -19.97 12.24 -2.96
CA ILE A 416 -19.48 10.85 -3.06
C ILE A 416 -20.12 10.25 -4.31
N ALA A 417 -19.41 10.25 -5.43
CA ALA A 417 -19.90 9.78 -6.72
C ALA A 417 -19.69 8.28 -6.94
N LYS A 418 -18.69 7.70 -6.27
CA LYS A 418 -18.40 6.26 -6.25
C LYS A 418 -17.96 5.84 -4.87
N GLN A 419 -18.46 4.70 -4.40
CA GLN A 419 -18.00 4.04 -3.18
C GLN A 419 -18.24 2.53 -3.32
N ARG A 420 -17.20 1.71 -3.12
CA ARG A 420 -17.34 0.24 -3.25
C ARG A 420 -18.10 -0.37 -2.07
N ASN A 421 -17.87 0.15 -0.87
CA ASN A 421 -18.34 -0.44 0.39
C ASN A 421 -19.25 0.53 1.17
N GLY A 422 -20.14 1.27 0.49
CA GLY A 422 -21.03 2.20 1.16
C GLY A 422 -21.92 2.98 0.19
N PRO A 423 -22.79 3.86 0.70
CA PRO A 423 -23.72 4.62 -0.10
C PRO A 423 -23.05 5.82 -0.79
N ILE A 424 -23.46 6.12 -1.99
CA ILE A 424 -23.16 7.40 -2.64
C ILE A 424 -24.06 8.50 -2.08
N GLY A 425 -23.70 9.76 -2.31
CA GLY A 425 -24.52 10.91 -1.89
C GLY A 425 -23.69 12.16 -1.66
N THR A 426 -24.35 13.21 -1.17
CA THR A 426 -23.72 14.51 -0.94
C THR A 426 -23.64 14.79 0.57
N VAL A 427 -22.54 15.42 0.98
CA VAL A 427 -22.29 15.95 2.31
C VAL A 427 -22.08 17.45 2.19
N ASN A 428 -22.79 18.24 2.99
CA ASN A 428 -22.65 19.68 3.00
C ASN A 428 -21.68 20.12 4.09
N LEU A 429 -20.78 21.02 3.76
CA LEU A 429 -19.80 21.62 4.65
C LEU A 429 -19.89 23.15 4.57
N VAL A 430 -19.52 23.82 5.65
CA VAL A 430 -19.34 25.27 5.66
C VAL A 430 -17.93 25.62 5.22
N TRP A 431 -17.79 26.53 4.27
CA TRP A 431 -16.51 27.07 3.82
C TRP A 431 -16.20 28.39 4.50
N MET A 432 -15.03 28.49 5.12
CA MET A 432 -14.52 29.68 5.80
C MET A 432 -13.29 30.21 5.05
N PRO A 433 -13.46 31.09 4.05
CA PRO A 433 -12.39 31.50 3.15
C PRO A 433 -11.23 32.20 3.86
N GLN A 434 -11.51 32.98 4.93
CA GLN A 434 -10.50 33.70 5.70
C GLN A 434 -9.49 32.78 6.38
N TYR A 435 -9.91 31.56 6.77
CA TYR A 435 -9.06 30.56 7.43
C TYR A 435 -8.70 29.40 6.51
N THR A 436 -9.13 29.44 5.25
CA THR A 436 -9.03 28.28 4.32
C THR A 436 -9.54 26.98 4.94
N LYS A 437 -10.62 27.03 5.70
CA LYS A 437 -11.14 25.97 6.55
C LYS A 437 -12.53 25.50 6.12
N PHE A 438 -12.74 24.20 6.17
CA PHE A 438 -14.06 23.58 6.10
C PHE A 438 -14.53 23.18 7.48
N ALA A 439 -15.82 23.39 7.76
CA ALA A 439 -16.44 22.99 9.02
C ALA A 439 -17.70 22.14 8.77
N ASN A 440 -18.06 21.34 9.75
CA ASN A 440 -19.33 20.59 9.71
C ASN A 440 -20.51 21.56 9.65
N ALA A 441 -21.44 21.30 8.74
CA ALA A 441 -22.70 22.05 8.69
C ALA A 441 -23.57 21.66 9.88
N THR A 442 -24.11 22.64 10.62
CA THR A 442 -25.01 22.40 11.72
C THR A 442 -26.34 21.87 11.17
N ARG A 443 -26.81 20.73 11.63
CA ARG A 443 -28.16 20.27 11.31
C ARG A 443 -29.20 21.16 11.99
N PRO A 444 -30.25 21.59 11.29
CA PRO A 444 -31.35 22.31 11.96
C PRO A 444 -31.91 21.44 13.08
N GLY A 445 -31.74 21.86 14.34
CA GLY A 445 -32.28 21.17 15.52
C GLY A 445 -31.26 20.55 16.49
N GLN A 446 -29.96 20.60 16.20
CA GLN A 446 -28.91 20.26 17.18
C GLN A 446 -28.16 21.54 17.57
N GLY A 447 -28.34 21.98 18.81
CA GLY A 447 -27.55 23.09 19.39
C GLY A 447 -26.04 22.72 19.40
N PRO A 448 -25.16 23.73 19.56
CA PRO A 448 -23.71 23.50 19.53
C PRO A 448 -23.34 22.48 20.60
N GLN A 449 -22.79 21.35 20.15
CA GLN A 449 -22.11 20.41 21.03
C GLN A 449 -20.70 20.98 21.26
N SER A 450 -20.49 21.42 22.50
CA SER A 450 -19.23 21.93 23.05
C SER A 450 -18.11 20.90 23.06
#